data_2c358a14d6231990393c8d40fc2efacc
#
_entry.id   2c358a14d6231990393c8d40fc2efacc
#
_cell.length_a   1.000
_cell.length_b   1.000
_cell.length_c   1.000
_cell.angle_alpha   90.00
_cell.angle_beta   90.00
_cell.angle_gamma   90.00
#
_symmetry.space_group_name_H-M   'P 1'
#
loop_
_entity.id
_entity.type
_entity.pdbx_description
1 polymer ?
#
loop_
_entity_poly.entity_id
_entity_poly.type
_entity_poly.pdbx_seq_one_letter_code
_entity_poly.pdbx_strand_id
1 'polypeptide(L)'
;MAINSYSTLQTAVANWLDRDDLSDRIPEFIALNEAVFNRVLRLRAMENITTTATVSGTKSYNLPTGYVQMREIHLDTSPITSVQYMTPEMLYRIWAGSSSGKPSAYSIIGDKIYFGPTPDSAYNYVMTYYKKFDSLSDSATTNWIILNAPDVYLYGTLLQAEPFLMNDQRIPIWERGLRQAIADLQEQDDKDRHSGSELRVMNTSGYY
;
A
#
# COMPACT_ATOMS: atom_id res chain seq x y z
N MET A 1 9.57 -25.44 12.70
CA MET A 1 9.71 -24.12 13.42
C MET A 1 8.70 -23.18 12.79
N ALA A 2 7.95 -22.41 13.60
CA ALA A 2 7.00 -21.43 13.05
C ALA A 2 7.77 -20.19 12.55
N ILE A 3 7.42 -19.67 11.37
CA ILE A 3 7.98 -18.44 10.82
C ILE A 3 7.06 -17.30 11.27
N ASN A 4 7.44 -16.59 12.33
CA ASN A 4 6.63 -15.53 12.93
C ASN A 4 7.42 -14.27 13.29
N SER A 5 8.71 -14.23 12.96
CA SER A 5 9.59 -13.10 13.23
C SER A 5 10.72 -13.02 12.20
N TYR A 6 11.41 -11.89 12.17
CA TYR A 6 12.56 -11.67 11.28
C TYR A 6 13.64 -12.74 11.43
N SER A 7 14.04 -13.06 12.68
CA SER A 7 15.06 -14.06 12.94
C SER A 7 14.61 -15.48 12.57
N THR A 8 13.34 -15.84 12.82
CA THR A 8 12.82 -17.16 12.43
C THR A 8 12.69 -17.30 10.91
N LEU A 9 12.40 -16.20 10.19
CA LEU A 9 12.42 -16.17 8.73
C LEU A 9 13.85 -16.39 8.19
N GLN A 10 14.84 -15.67 8.73
CA GLN A 10 16.24 -15.84 8.32
C GLN A 10 16.70 -17.29 8.49
N THR A 11 16.41 -17.88 9.66
CA THR A 11 16.73 -19.29 9.93
C THR A 11 16.01 -20.23 8.96
N ALA A 12 14.73 -19.98 8.68
CA ALA A 12 13.98 -20.81 7.75
C ALA A 12 14.56 -20.72 6.33
N VAL A 13 14.88 -19.52 5.85
CA VAL A 13 15.50 -19.32 4.53
C VAL A 13 16.86 -20.04 4.43
N ALA A 14 17.74 -19.92 5.43
CA ALA A 14 19.02 -20.61 5.47
C ALA A 14 18.84 -22.14 5.38
N ASN A 15 17.91 -22.70 6.18
CA ASN A 15 17.60 -24.12 6.18
C ASN A 15 17.04 -24.63 4.84
N TRP A 16 16.18 -23.83 4.18
CA TRP A 16 15.61 -24.22 2.88
C TRP A 16 16.62 -24.13 1.75
N LEU A 17 17.59 -23.23 1.86
CA LEU A 17 18.71 -23.14 0.91
C LEU A 17 19.80 -24.19 1.19
N ASP A 18 19.80 -24.80 2.40
CA ASP A 18 20.86 -25.68 2.90
C ASP A 18 22.24 -24.96 2.87
N ARG A 19 22.26 -23.70 3.36
CA ARG A 19 23.44 -22.82 3.30
C ARG A 19 23.57 -21.99 4.58
N ASP A 20 24.69 -22.19 5.29
CA ASP A 20 25.01 -21.47 6.51
C ASP A 20 25.85 -20.19 6.28
N ASP A 21 26.45 -20.08 5.08
CA ASP A 21 27.34 -18.98 4.71
C ASP A 21 26.61 -17.73 4.18
N LEU A 22 25.26 -17.78 4.12
CA LEU A 22 24.45 -16.69 3.56
C LEU A 22 23.81 -15.79 4.62
N SER A 23 24.13 -15.95 5.89
CA SER A 23 23.52 -15.21 6.99
C SER A 23 23.55 -13.69 6.79
N ASP A 24 24.65 -13.16 6.24
CA ASP A 24 24.80 -11.73 5.97
C ASP A 24 24.06 -11.27 4.68
N ARG A 25 23.65 -12.20 3.82
CA ARG A 25 22.97 -11.91 2.56
C ARG A 25 21.45 -12.07 2.63
N ILE A 26 20.96 -12.93 3.49
CA ILE A 26 19.52 -13.17 3.66
C ILE A 26 18.73 -11.87 3.94
N PRO A 27 19.23 -10.93 4.77
CA PRO A 27 18.58 -9.62 4.94
C PRO A 27 18.36 -8.85 3.63
N GLU A 28 19.31 -8.91 2.70
CA GLU A 28 19.20 -8.26 1.39
C GLU A 28 18.07 -8.90 0.55
N PHE A 29 17.97 -10.23 0.55
CA PHE A 29 16.91 -10.96 -0.16
C PHE A 29 15.53 -10.67 0.43
N ILE A 30 15.43 -10.56 1.75
CA ILE A 30 14.19 -10.15 2.45
C ILE A 30 13.79 -8.74 2.01
N ALA A 31 14.72 -7.79 2.00
CA ALA A 31 14.45 -6.40 1.60
C ALA A 31 14.00 -6.30 0.13
N LEU A 32 14.60 -7.08 -0.77
CA LEU A 32 14.17 -7.15 -2.18
C LEU A 32 12.74 -7.69 -2.30
N ASN A 33 12.41 -8.74 -1.54
CA ASN A 33 11.06 -9.30 -1.51
C ASN A 33 10.04 -8.30 -0.95
N GLU A 34 10.36 -7.56 0.11
CA GLU A 34 9.51 -6.50 0.65
C GLU A 34 9.25 -5.37 -0.37
N ALA A 35 10.25 -5.03 -1.18
CA ALA A 35 10.07 -4.10 -2.28
C ALA A 35 9.07 -4.62 -3.33
N VAL A 36 9.07 -5.94 -3.60
CA VAL A 36 8.07 -6.59 -4.47
C VAL A 36 6.68 -6.50 -3.85
N PHE A 37 6.51 -6.85 -2.58
CA PHE A 37 5.22 -6.79 -1.89
C PHE A 37 4.59 -5.40 -1.98
N ASN A 38 5.35 -4.37 -1.66
CA ASN A 38 4.87 -2.99 -1.67
C ASN A 38 4.46 -2.50 -3.05
N ARG A 39 4.98 -3.11 -4.12
CA ARG A 39 4.57 -2.81 -5.51
C ARG A 39 3.31 -3.57 -5.93
N VAL A 40 3.19 -4.84 -5.53
CA VAL A 40 2.17 -5.77 -6.06
C VAL A 40 0.92 -5.82 -5.18
N LEU A 41 1.08 -5.83 -3.85
CA LEU A 41 -0.03 -6.04 -2.94
C LEU A 41 -0.85 -4.75 -2.72
N ARG A 42 -2.17 -4.93 -2.64
CA ARG A 42 -3.14 -3.91 -2.24
C ARG A 42 -4.18 -4.57 -1.34
N LEU A 43 -3.79 -4.80 -0.09
CA LEU A 43 -4.59 -5.50 0.90
C LEU A 43 -5.27 -4.49 1.83
N ARG A 44 -6.39 -4.89 2.43
CA ARG A 44 -7.08 -4.12 3.48
C ARG A 44 -6.13 -3.79 4.65
N ALA A 45 -5.22 -4.70 4.99
CA ALA A 45 -4.21 -4.47 6.02
C ALA A 45 -3.21 -3.34 5.69
N MET A 46 -3.13 -2.90 4.43
CA MET A 46 -2.35 -1.74 4.00
C MET A 46 -3.15 -0.43 4.09
N GLU A 47 -4.46 -0.49 4.34
CA GLU A 47 -5.29 0.71 4.37
C GLU A 47 -5.02 1.51 5.64
N ASN A 48 -4.83 2.80 5.46
CA ASN A 48 -4.60 3.76 6.53
C ASN A 48 -5.48 4.99 6.33
N ILE A 49 -5.92 5.58 7.42
CA ILE A 49 -6.76 6.77 7.40
C ILE A 49 -6.02 7.90 8.10
N THR A 50 -5.96 9.06 7.44
CA THR A 50 -5.37 10.27 8.00
C THR A 50 -6.34 11.44 7.83
N THR A 51 -6.52 12.20 8.91
CA THR A 51 -7.27 13.45 8.88
C THR A 51 -6.30 14.62 9.05
N THR A 52 -6.37 15.57 8.14
CA THR A 52 -5.51 16.76 8.15
C THR A 52 -6.34 17.98 7.72
N ALA A 53 -5.98 19.16 8.20
CA ALA A 53 -6.65 20.39 7.81
C ALA A 53 -5.90 21.11 6.67
N THR A 54 -6.64 21.70 5.74
CA THR A 54 -6.07 22.65 4.78
C THR A 54 -5.72 23.98 5.48
N VAL A 55 -4.83 24.73 4.86
CA VAL A 55 -4.47 26.09 5.27
C VAL A 55 -4.87 27.05 4.18
N SER A 56 -5.54 28.14 4.54
CA SER A 56 -5.95 29.18 3.57
C SER A 56 -4.77 29.66 2.73
N GLY A 57 -4.94 29.72 1.43
CA GLY A 57 -3.93 30.13 0.46
C GLY A 57 -2.88 29.05 0.12
N THR A 58 -2.90 27.89 0.79
CA THR A 58 -1.96 26.80 0.52
C THR A 58 -2.57 25.76 -0.42
N LYS A 59 -2.01 25.60 -1.61
CA LYS A 59 -2.52 24.71 -2.65
C LYS A 59 -2.05 23.27 -2.54
N SER A 60 -0.88 23.03 -1.96
CA SER A 60 -0.24 21.69 -1.93
C SER A 60 0.17 21.27 -0.53
N TYR A 61 0.08 19.96 -0.27
CA TYR A 61 0.43 19.33 1.01
C TYR A 61 1.24 18.07 0.75
N ASN A 62 2.14 17.72 1.66
CA ASN A 62 2.90 16.49 1.55
C ASN A 62 1.98 15.27 1.76
N LEU A 63 2.21 14.23 0.96
CA LEU A 63 1.57 12.93 1.19
C LEU A 63 2.11 12.29 2.47
N PRO A 64 1.32 11.45 3.15
CA PRO A 64 1.78 10.72 4.34
C PRO A 64 2.98 9.82 4.05
N THR A 65 3.85 9.63 5.04
CA THR A 65 4.99 8.71 4.93
C THR A 65 4.52 7.29 4.60
N GLY A 66 5.18 6.67 3.62
CA GLY A 66 4.82 5.33 3.17
C GLY A 66 3.58 5.27 2.27
N TYR A 67 3.05 6.40 1.81
CA TYR A 67 1.96 6.46 0.84
C TYR A 67 2.29 5.65 -0.42
N VAL A 68 1.33 4.85 -0.87
CA VAL A 68 1.41 4.06 -2.10
C VAL A 68 0.37 4.52 -3.11
N GLN A 69 -0.91 4.55 -2.70
CA GLN A 69 -2.02 4.85 -3.59
C GLN A 69 -3.22 5.39 -2.81
N MET A 70 -3.86 6.42 -3.34
CA MET A 70 -5.12 6.93 -2.82
C MET A 70 -6.24 5.93 -3.08
N ARG A 71 -7.07 5.68 -2.07
CA ARG A 71 -8.31 4.95 -2.20
C ARG A 71 -9.51 5.90 -2.25
N GLU A 72 -9.56 6.82 -1.29
CA GLU A 72 -10.64 7.79 -1.17
C GLU A 72 -10.13 9.06 -0.50
N ILE A 73 -10.73 10.20 -0.85
CA ILE A 73 -10.54 11.46 -0.16
C ILE A 73 -11.83 12.26 -0.14
N HIS A 74 -12.17 12.83 1.01
CA HIS A 74 -13.30 13.71 1.17
C HIS A 74 -13.01 14.81 2.20
N LEU A 75 -13.76 15.90 2.11
CA LEU A 75 -13.76 16.92 3.15
C LEU A 75 -14.76 16.53 4.24
N ASP A 76 -14.30 16.56 5.48
CA ASP A 76 -15.15 16.36 6.68
C ASP A 76 -15.95 17.63 6.97
N THR A 77 -16.97 17.86 6.15
CA THR A 77 -17.89 19.00 6.22
C THR A 77 -19.32 18.49 6.32
N SER A 78 -20.24 19.32 6.77
CA SER A 78 -21.67 18.97 6.80
C SER A 78 -22.40 19.72 5.68
N PRO A 79 -22.86 19.04 4.61
CA PRO A 79 -22.65 17.61 4.29
C PRO A 79 -21.20 17.29 3.90
N ILE A 80 -20.81 15.99 4.00
CA ILE A 80 -19.52 15.49 3.52
C ILE A 80 -19.39 15.81 2.03
N THR A 81 -18.21 16.33 1.66
CA THR A 81 -17.95 16.70 0.26
C THR A 81 -16.85 15.82 -0.31
N SER A 82 -17.18 15.00 -1.29
CA SER A 82 -16.19 14.21 -2.03
C SER A 82 -15.28 15.14 -2.86
N VAL A 83 -13.97 14.81 -2.88
CA VAL A 83 -12.97 15.53 -3.66
C VAL A 83 -12.56 14.62 -4.83
N GLN A 84 -12.76 15.08 -6.06
CA GLN A 84 -12.55 14.25 -7.24
C GLN A 84 -11.09 14.31 -7.72
N TYR A 85 -10.57 13.15 -8.16
CA TYR A 85 -9.27 13.13 -8.82
C TYR A 85 -9.33 13.78 -10.20
N MET A 86 -8.35 14.63 -10.48
CA MET A 86 -8.13 15.21 -11.80
C MET A 86 -6.66 15.08 -12.20
N THR A 87 -6.40 14.98 -13.50
CA THR A 87 -5.01 15.05 -13.98
C THR A 87 -4.40 16.43 -13.68
N PRO A 88 -3.07 16.52 -13.49
CA PRO A 88 -2.43 17.80 -13.22
C PRO A 88 -2.79 18.90 -14.24
N GLU A 89 -2.80 18.54 -15.53
CA GLU A 89 -3.15 19.47 -16.61
C GLU A 89 -4.58 20.03 -16.47
N MET A 90 -5.55 19.15 -16.15
CA MET A 90 -6.93 19.57 -15.96
C MET A 90 -7.07 20.47 -14.73
N LEU A 91 -6.39 20.11 -13.62
CA LEU A 91 -6.39 20.91 -12.40
C LEU A 91 -5.85 22.32 -12.66
N TYR A 92 -4.70 22.43 -13.36
CA TYR A 92 -4.12 23.73 -13.69
C TYR A 92 -4.95 24.52 -14.71
N ARG A 93 -5.59 23.85 -15.66
CA ARG A 93 -6.44 24.51 -16.66
C ARG A 93 -7.71 25.11 -16.05
N ILE A 94 -8.38 24.39 -15.15
CA ILE A 94 -9.63 24.81 -14.57
C ILE A 94 -9.40 25.88 -13.49
N TRP A 95 -8.39 25.68 -12.64
CA TRP A 95 -8.06 26.61 -11.56
C TRP A 95 -6.73 27.32 -11.82
N ALA A 96 -6.58 27.87 -13.03
CA ALA A 96 -5.46 28.75 -13.36
C ALA A 96 -5.55 30.05 -12.55
N GLY A 97 -4.41 30.51 -12.04
CA GLY A 97 -4.34 31.77 -11.29
C GLY A 97 -4.71 31.65 -9.83
N SER A 98 -5.33 32.69 -9.27
CA SER A 98 -5.62 32.87 -7.85
C SER A 98 -7.05 32.43 -7.43
N SER A 99 -7.64 31.48 -8.16
CA SER A 99 -8.97 30.94 -7.82
C SER A 99 -8.89 30.24 -6.44
N SER A 100 -9.61 30.78 -5.46
CA SER A 100 -9.69 30.23 -4.11
C SER A 100 -11.12 29.85 -3.74
N GLY A 101 -11.26 28.83 -2.89
CA GLY A 101 -12.55 28.35 -2.45
C GLY A 101 -12.46 26.98 -1.78
N LYS A 102 -13.62 26.39 -1.48
CA LYS A 102 -13.69 25.04 -0.93
C LYS A 102 -13.15 24.02 -1.98
N PRO A 103 -12.16 23.18 -1.63
CA PRO A 103 -11.61 22.18 -2.54
C PRO A 103 -12.68 21.21 -3.06
N SER A 104 -12.72 21.00 -4.36
CA SER A 104 -13.63 20.05 -5.02
C SER A 104 -12.88 19.01 -5.85
N ALA A 105 -11.60 19.24 -6.14
CA ALA A 105 -10.75 18.33 -6.87
C ALA A 105 -9.34 18.27 -6.29
N TYR A 106 -8.65 17.19 -6.60
CA TYR A 106 -7.24 17.02 -6.25
C TYR A 106 -6.45 16.37 -7.38
N SER A 107 -5.15 16.56 -7.33
CA SER A 107 -4.17 15.83 -8.15
C SER A 107 -2.98 15.44 -7.28
N ILE A 108 -2.25 14.40 -7.69
CA ILE A 108 -1.02 13.97 -7.05
C ILE A 108 0.13 14.22 -8.01
N ILE A 109 1.13 14.98 -7.56
CA ILE A 109 2.32 15.31 -8.33
C ILE A 109 3.55 15.07 -7.43
N GLY A 110 4.34 14.06 -7.77
CA GLY A 110 5.46 13.64 -6.94
C GLY A 110 5.01 13.14 -5.58
N ASP A 111 5.52 13.73 -4.52
CA ASP A 111 5.21 13.42 -3.12
C ASP A 111 4.14 14.34 -2.50
N LYS A 112 3.42 15.11 -3.35
CA LYS A 112 2.43 16.09 -2.89
C LYS A 112 1.05 15.88 -3.49
N ILE A 113 0.04 16.21 -2.68
CA ILE A 113 -1.33 16.38 -3.12
C ILE A 113 -1.60 17.87 -3.35
N TYR A 114 -2.25 18.17 -4.48
CA TYR A 114 -2.66 19.51 -4.88
C TYR A 114 -4.17 19.59 -4.91
N PHE A 115 -4.74 20.66 -4.32
CA PHE A 115 -6.17 20.91 -4.33
C PHE A 115 -6.57 21.97 -5.34
N GLY A 116 -7.76 21.81 -5.89
CA GLY A 116 -8.42 22.78 -6.74
C GLY A 116 -9.89 22.96 -6.35
N PRO A 117 -10.34 24.22 -6.20
CA PRO A 117 -9.57 25.47 -6.09
C PRO A 117 -8.61 25.51 -4.88
N THR A 118 -7.73 26.51 -4.83
CA THR A 118 -6.88 26.73 -3.65
C THR A 118 -7.76 26.96 -2.42
N PRO A 119 -7.53 26.25 -1.30
CA PRO A 119 -8.34 26.42 -0.09
C PRO A 119 -8.39 27.89 0.38
N ASP A 120 -9.59 28.41 0.61
CA ASP A 120 -9.82 29.76 1.15
C ASP A 120 -9.90 29.79 2.69
N SER A 121 -10.03 28.62 3.30
CA SER A 121 -10.07 28.45 4.76
C SER A 121 -9.53 27.07 5.16
N ALA A 122 -9.54 26.79 6.46
CA ALA A 122 -9.20 25.49 7.00
C ALA A 122 -10.39 24.52 6.83
N TYR A 123 -10.21 23.50 6.00
CA TYR A 123 -11.12 22.38 5.82
C TYR A 123 -10.43 21.11 6.27
N ASN A 124 -11.05 20.36 7.18
CA ASN A 124 -10.57 19.01 7.48
C ASN A 124 -10.84 18.11 6.27
N TYR A 125 -9.83 17.40 5.83
CA TYR A 125 -9.96 16.36 4.82
C TYR A 125 -9.49 15.02 5.38
N VAL A 126 -10.19 13.97 5.00
CA VAL A 126 -9.90 12.59 5.37
C VAL A 126 -9.40 11.88 4.14
N MET A 127 -8.21 11.29 4.24
CA MET A 127 -7.63 10.44 3.21
C MET A 127 -7.62 9.00 3.67
N THR A 128 -8.21 8.11 2.89
CA THR A 128 -8.02 6.67 2.98
C THR A 128 -7.07 6.24 1.87
N TYR A 129 -5.95 5.64 2.23
CA TYR A 129 -4.88 5.30 1.29
C TYR A 129 -4.19 4.01 1.67
N TYR A 130 -3.51 3.38 0.70
CA TYR A 130 -2.62 2.26 0.95
C TYR A 130 -1.26 2.77 1.41
N LYS A 131 -0.80 2.26 2.57
CA LYS A 131 0.53 2.49 3.14
C LYS A 131 1.41 1.27 2.89
N LYS A 132 2.70 1.48 2.65
CA LYS A 132 3.68 0.39 2.62
C LYS A 132 3.66 -0.37 3.94
N PHE A 133 3.84 -1.69 3.89
CA PHE A 133 4.16 -2.45 5.09
C PHE A 133 5.50 -2.01 5.66
N ASP A 134 5.57 -1.98 6.98
CA ASP A 134 6.83 -1.70 7.66
C ASP A 134 7.82 -2.85 7.40
N SER A 135 9.06 -2.51 7.05
CA SER A 135 10.10 -3.48 6.76
C SER A 135 10.56 -4.22 8.01
N LEU A 136 10.86 -5.51 7.86
CA LEU A 136 11.44 -6.31 8.93
C LEU A 136 12.89 -5.90 9.19
N SER A 137 13.27 -5.87 10.45
CA SER A 137 14.61 -5.59 10.92
C SER A 137 14.81 -6.17 12.33
N ASP A 138 16.01 -6.08 12.88
CA ASP A 138 16.27 -6.48 14.26
C ASP A 138 15.49 -5.66 15.29
N SER A 139 15.13 -4.43 14.96
CA SER A 139 14.29 -3.55 15.78
C SER A 139 12.79 -3.68 15.51
N ALA A 140 12.40 -4.05 14.30
CA ALA A 140 11.03 -4.29 13.85
C ALA A 140 10.88 -5.75 13.41
N THR A 141 10.81 -6.66 14.38
CA THR A 141 10.91 -8.10 14.14
C THR A 141 9.68 -8.73 13.50
N THR A 142 8.55 -8.02 13.49
CA THR A 142 7.29 -8.53 12.96
C THR A 142 6.56 -7.45 12.16
N ASN A 143 5.78 -7.89 11.17
CA ASN A 143 4.78 -7.07 10.49
C ASN A 143 3.55 -7.93 10.17
N TRP A 144 2.51 -7.33 9.58
CA TRP A 144 1.27 -8.04 9.31
C TRP A 144 1.47 -9.25 8.37
N ILE A 145 2.33 -9.13 7.34
CA ILE A 145 2.53 -10.22 6.37
C ILE A 145 3.17 -11.44 7.05
N ILE A 146 4.23 -11.25 7.85
CA ILE A 146 4.92 -12.40 8.46
C ILE A 146 4.04 -13.15 9.46
N LEU A 147 3.06 -12.45 10.07
CA LEU A 147 2.14 -13.04 11.02
C LEU A 147 0.96 -13.75 10.36
N ASN A 148 0.51 -13.31 9.16
CA ASN A 148 -0.68 -13.81 8.50
C ASN A 148 -0.38 -14.62 7.22
N ALA A 149 0.71 -14.35 6.55
CA ALA A 149 1.14 -15.00 5.30
C ALA A 149 2.66 -15.22 5.27
N PRO A 150 3.21 -16.03 6.20
CA PRO A 150 4.65 -16.30 6.27
C PRO A 150 5.21 -17.01 5.04
N ASP A 151 4.38 -17.74 4.31
CA ASP A 151 4.69 -18.41 3.05
C ASP A 151 5.03 -17.42 1.94
N VAL A 152 4.35 -16.28 1.87
CA VAL A 152 4.67 -15.18 0.95
C VAL A 152 6.09 -14.65 1.22
N TYR A 153 6.47 -14.48 2.49
CA TYR A 153 7.83 -14.11 2.85
C TYR A 153 8.84 -15.19 2.46
N LEU A 154 8.56 -16.43 2.83
CA LEU A 154 9.49 -17.54 2.60
C LEU A 154 9.76 -17.74 1.10
N TYR A 155 8.71 -18.00 0.31
CA TYR A 155 8.88 -18.26 -1.13
C TYR A 155 9.42 -17.04 -1.87
N GLY A 156 8.98 -15.84 -1.51
CA GLY A 156 9.50 -14.63 -2.12
C GLY A 156 10.97 -14.38 -1.82
N THR A 157 11.43 -14.60 -0.59
CA THR A 157 12.84 -14.46 -0.21
C THR A 157 13.70 -15.53 -0.90
N LEU A 158 13.23 -16.79 -0.96
CA LEU A 158 13.92 -17.86 -1.68
C LEU A 158 14.06 -17.52 -3.17
N LEU A 159 13.00 -16.98 -3.79
CA LEU A 159 13.04 -16.54 -5.18
C LEU A 159 14.07 -15.43 -5.43
N GLN A 160 14.23 -14.49 -4.49
CA GLN A 160 15.26 -13.44 -4.59
C GLN A 160 16.67 -13.96 -4.36
N ALA A 161 16.84 -15.08 -3.65
CA ALA A 161 18.16 -15.70 -3.42
C ALA A 161 18.69 -16.48 -4.64
N GLU A 162 17.82 -17.07 -5.44
CA GLU A 162 18.22 -17.97 -6.53
C GLU A 162 19.15 -17.33 -7.59
N PRO A 163 18.95 -16.08 -8.05
CA PRO A 163 19.89 -15.45 -8.97
C PRO A 163 21.31 -15.31 -8.41
N PHE A 164 21.43 -15.10 -7.08
CA PHE A 164 22.72 -15.05 -6.41
C PHE A 164 23.38 -16.43 -6.33
N LEU A 165 22.58 -17.48 -6.17
CA LEU A 165 23.05 -18.85 -6.05
C LEU A 165 23.36 -19.52 -7.39
N MET A 166 22.94 -18.91 -8.50
CA MET A 166 23.02 -19.49 -9.84
C MET A 166 22.39 -20.89 -9.94
N ASN A 167 21.31 -21.12 -9.19
CA ASN A 167 20.61 -22.41 -9.13
C ASN A 167 19.23 -22.32 -9.80
N ASP A 168 19.19 -22.29 -11.12
CA ASP A 168 17.99 -22.05 -11.90
C ASP A 168 16.90 -23.13 -11.80
N GLN A 169 17.25 -24.33 -11.33
CA GLN A 169 16.32 -25.47 -11.30
C GLN A 169 15.18 -25.31 -10.28
N ARG A 170 15.40 -24.56 -9.20
CA ARG A 170 14.41 -24.33 -8.13
C ARG A 170 13.50 -23.12 -8.36
N ILE A 171 13.89 -22.20 -9.24
CA ILE A 171 13.12 -20.98 -9.55
C ILE A 171 11.65 -21.27 -9.86
N PRO A 172 11.27 -22.21 -10.74
CA PRO A 172 9.86 -22.47 -11.05
C PRO A 172 9.05 -22.96 -9.84
N ILE A 173 9.70 -23.63 -8.88
CA ILE A 173 9.04 -24.13 -7.67
C ILE A 173 8.71 -22.96 -6.75
N TRP A 174 9.69 -22.11 -6.48
CA TRP A 174 9.50 -20.92 -5.62
C TRP A 174 8.52 -19.91 -6.24
N GLU A 175 8.64 -19.68 -7.56
CA GLU A 175 7.71 -18.80 -8.28
C GLU A 175 6.27 -19.29 -8.20
N ARG A 176 6.03 -20.58 -8.37
CA ARG A 176 4.70 -21.17 -8.25
C ARG A 176 4.18 -21.04 -6.82
N GLY A 177 4.99 -21.34 -5.81
CA GLY A 177 4.64 -21.21 -4.41
C GLY A 177 4.28 -19.76 -4.05
N LEU A 178 5.10 -18.80 -4.44
CA LEU A 178 4.84 -17.37 -4.22
C LEU A 178 3.55 -16.91 -4.91
N ARG A 179 3.36 -17.27 -6.17
CA ARG A 179 2.17 -16.90 -6.95
C ARG A 179 0.89 -17.44 -6.31
N GLN A 180 0.92 -18.70 -5.87
CA GLN A 180 -0.21 -19.31 -5.18
C GLN A 180 -0.49 -18.61 -3.84
N ALA A 181 0.53 -18.39 -3.02
CA ALA A 181 0.40 -17.72 -1.73
C ALA A 181 -0.15 -16.29 -1.86
N ILE A 182 0.31 -15.54 -2.86
CA ILE A 182 -0.24 -14.20 -3.15
C ILE A 182 -1.69 -14.28 -3.61
N ALA A 183 -2.05 -15.24 -4.46
CA ALA A 183 -3.42 -15.40 -4.94
C ALA A 183 -4.38 -15.75 -3.80
N ASP A 184 -4.00 -16.68 -2.94
CA ASP A 184 -4.79 -17.10 -1.77
C ASP A 184 -4.97 -15.93 -0.78
N LEU A 185 -3.92 -15.14 -0.57
CA LEU A 185 -3.98 -13.96 0.29
C LEU A 185 -4.91 -12.88 -0.26
N GLN A 186 -4.88 -12.63 -1.57
CA GLN A 186 -5.78 -11.68 -2.22
C GLN A 186 -7.24 -12.16 -2.20
N GLU A 187 -7.47 -13.44 -2.44
CA GLU A 187 -8.81 -14.04 -2.35
C GLU A 187 -9.39 -13.95 -0.93
N GLN A 188 -8.54 -14.17 0.09
CA GLN A 188 -8.94 -14.00 1.48
C GLN A 188 -9.30 -12.54 1.77
N ASP A 189 -8.48 -11.58 1.34
CA ASP A 189 -8.74 -10.14 1.54
C ASP A 189 -10.06 -9.71 0.87
N ASP A 190 -10.33 -10.20 -0.33
CA ASP A 190 -11.59 -9.91 -1.04
C ASP A 190 -12.81 -10.50 -0.32
N LYS A 191 -12.71 -11.71 0.20
CA LYS A 191 -13.77 -12.31 1.04
C LYS A 191 -14.02 -11.51 2.31
N ASP A 192 -12.94 -11.08 2.97
CA ASP A 192 -13.02 -10.28 4.20
C ASP A 192 -13.60 -8.88 3.97
N ARG A 193 -13.38 -8.28 2.78
CA ARG A 193 -13.98 -6.99 2.40
C ARG A 193 -15.48 -7.04 2.28
N HIS A 194 -16.01 -8.17 1.83
CA HIS A 194 -17.42 -8.37 1.51
C HIS A 194 -18.12 -9.33 2.48
N SER A 195 -17.52 -9.60 3.65
CA SER A 195 -18.05 -10.56 4.61
C SER A 195 -19.45 -10.15 5.09
N GLY A 196 -20.43 -10.98 4.81
CA GLY A 196 -21.78 -10.92 5.40
C GLY A 196 -22.83 -10.10 4.65
N SER A 197 -22.56 -9.52 3.49
CA SER A 197 -23.61 -8.87 2.69
C SER A 197 -23.55 -9.27 1.22
N GLU A 198 -24.71 -9.50 0.63
CA GLU A 198 -24.83 -9.56 -0.82
C GLU A 198 -24.48 -8.19 -1.42
N LEU A 199 -23.64 -8.19 -2.47
CA LEU A 199 -23.37 -7.00 -3.25
C LEU A 199 -24.68 -6.54 -3.92
N ARG A 200 -25.33 -5.52 -3.35
CA ARG A 200 -26.48 -4.87 -3.98
C ARG A 200 -25.99 -3.67 -4.78
N VAL A 201 -26.24 -3.71 -6.07
CA VAL A 201 -26.11 -2.50 -6.93
C VAL A 201 -27.26 -1.57 -6.54
N MET A 202 -26.98 -0.53 -5.77
CA MET A 202 -27.93 0.56 -5.57
C MET A 202 -27.99 1.39 -6.85
N ASN A 203 -29.15 1.34 -7.50
CA ASN A 203 -29.43 2.23 -8.62
C ASN A 203 -29.70 3.64 -8.05
N THR A 204 -28.73 4.54 -8.15
CA THR A 204 -28.81 5.93 -7.63
C THR A 204 -29.68 6.87 -8.49
N SER A 205 -30.47 6.34 -9.44
CA SER A 205 -31.38 7.12 -10.29
C SER A 205 -32.67 7.54 -9.58
N GLY A 206 -32.60 8.08 -8.36
CA GLY A 206 -33.79 8.43 -7.59
C GLY A 206 -33.70 9.59 -6.60
N TYR A 207 -32.60 10.31 -6.56
CA TYR A 207 -32.47 11.53 -5.75
C TYR A 207 -32.24 12.74 -6.65
N TYR A 208 -33.31 13.32 -7.10
CA TYR A 208 -33.42 14.72 -7.53
C TYR A 208 -34.26 15.48 -6.52
#